data_4e051377e34d378005995795a5a6bf68
#
_entry.id   4e051377e34d378005995795a5a6bf68
#
_cell.length_a   1.000
_cell.length_b   1.000
_cell.length_c   1.000
_cell.angle_alpha   90.00
_cell.angle_beta   90.00
_cell.angle_gamma   90.00
#
_symmetry.space_group_name_H-M   'P 1'
#
loop_
_entity.id
_entity.type
_entity.pdbx_description
1 polymer ?
#
loop_
_entity_poly.entity_id
_entity_poly.type
_entity_poly.pdbx_seq_one_letter_code
_entity_poly.pdbx_strand_id
1 'polypeptide(L)'
;MKSREQEYKEIFIAEALEYFDAINRHISELEKDPNNDAILAEIFRLLHNMKANAKAIGYIAISDVSHKLEAAFELIRNKELAFTDETVTVLFDGIDLLGELITNVDNHQYQNPDEDIIRNLDLVIENAHEQDNNTDKALEISRSPKVLNTKNLALSDLIYIQIKKLDHMLNLVGELIIDRDRIISLSKEMNNPDLVAVSSHLYRITEDLQFSVMDARLVTIGSLFNKFPRIVRDIAVAEKKDIHLEISGQDIQIDRNILQIITDSLLHIMRNAISHGIEPAQVREAAGKPREGNVWLSAQSDREMVQIKLRDDGKGIDLADVRAGIVRKGFLSADVAKDLRDSEALSYIFEPGFSLAKEITEVSGRGVGLDVVKNAIDSIGGRIRVDSEKGKGTTFTLHLPTSIAVKGALLFEVDENFYAIPLMHTDSVVALETNELHEIGNLLVADIKNETITVIYLNEFLTAEPGKMELGSKAKLKGLVQNIIIVVYNNRKLGLIVDKLFRQQDIVIKPLNKPVDTIDIYGGVTLLGSGKVCLVLDVPAITRYFLSKK
;
A
#
# COMPACT_ATOMS: atom_id res chain seq x y z
N MET A 1 31.06 4.33 18.64
CA MET A 1 30.70 3.20 19.53
C MET A 1 29.37 3.57 20.16
N LYS A 2 28.31 2.82 19.88
CA LYS A 2 27.03 2.98 20.60
C LYS A 2 27.26 2.64 22.08
N SER A 3 26.60 3.36 23.00
CA SER A 3 26.66 3.00 24.41
C SER A 3 25.96 1.65 24.61
N ARG A 4 26.39 0.85 25.57
CA ARG A 4 25.69 -0.42 25.93
C ARG A 4 24.21 -0.21 26.21
N GLU A 5 23.86 0.94 26.73
CA GLU A 5 22.49 1.34 27.02
C GLU A 5 21.62 1.49 25.76
N GLN A 6 22.20 2.02 24.68
CA GLN A 6 21.52 2.10 23.38
C GLN A 6 21.30 0.72 22.72
N GLU A 7 22.24 -0.21 22.94
CA GLU A 7 22.13 -1.58 22.43
C GLU A 7 21.03 -2.36 23.15
N TYR A 8 20.95 -2.24 24.48
CA TYR A 8 19.85 -2.85 25.27
C TYR A 8 18.48 -2.26 24.92
N LYS A 9 18.42 -0.96 24.67
CA LYS A 9 17.19 -0.29 24.22
C LYS A 9 16.70 -0.84 22.87
N GLU A 10 17.60 -0.96 21.89
CA GLU A 10 17.26 -1.49 20.56
C GLU A 10 16.76 -2.94 20.63
N ILE A 11 17.39 -3.77 21.45
CA ILE A 11 16.96 -5.17 21.67
C ILE A 11 15.57 -5.21 22.31
N PHE A 12 15.34 -4.41 23.37
CA PHE A 12 14.03 -4.36 24.02
C PHE A 12 12.92 -3.94 23.06
N ILE A 13 13.11 -2.87 22.28
CA ILE A 13 12.08 -2.40 21.34
C ILE A 13 11.74 -3.49 20.32
N ALA A 14 12.75 -4.20 19.82
CA ALA A 14 12.55 -5.29 18.88
C ALA A 14 11.72 -6.43 19.48
N GLU A 15 12.07 -6.90 20.68
CA GLU A 15 11.31 -7.95 21.40
C GLU A 15 9.91 -7.48 21.79
N ALA A 16 9.76 -6.23 22.22
CA ALA A 16 8.46 -5.67 22.59
C ALA A 16 7.50 -5.58 21.40
N LEU A 17 8.00 -5.21 20.21
CA LEU A 17 7.20 -5.19 18.98
C LEU A 17 6.79 -6.62 18.56
N GLU A 18 7.69 -7.60 18.69
CA GLU A 18 7.35 -9.01 18.41
C GLU A 18 6.24 -9.52 19.33
N TYR A 19 6.36 -9.24 20.63
CA TYR A 19 5.32 -9.61 21.60
C TYR A 19 4.00 -8.90 21.30
N PHE A 20 4.03 -7.62 20.93
CA PHE A 20 2.87 -6.84 20.55
C PHE A 20 2.15 -7.42 19.32
N ASP A 21 2.90 -7.77 18.28
CA ASP A 21 2.34 -8.38 17.07
C ASP A 21 1.77 -9.78 17.33
N ALA A 22 2.40 -10.55 18.22
CA ALA A 22 1.89 -11.85 18.62
C ALA A 22 0.61 -11.72 19.46
N ILE A 23 0.54 -10.78 20.39
CA ILE A 23 -0.66 -10.49 21.20
C ILE A 23 -1.82 -10.11 20.29
N ASN A 24 -1.62 -9.21 19.33
CA ASN A 24 -2.67 -8.79 18.37
C ASN A 24 -3.22 -9.97 17.54
N ARG A 25 -2.35 -10.89 17.09
CA ARG A 25 -2.79 -12.11 16.38
C ARG A 25 -3.64 -13.02 17.29
N HIS A 26 -3.16 -13.29 18.48
CA HIS A 26 -3.84 -14.18 19.42
C HIS A 26 -5.18 -13.63 19.91
N ILE A 27 -5.32 -12.32 20.06
CA ILE A 27 -6.60 -11.71 20.41
C ILE A 27 -7.61 -11.86 19.26
N SER A 28 -7.19 -11.67 18.02
CA SER A 28 -8.07 -11.91 16.86
C SER A 28 -8.50 -13.38 16.71
N GLU A 29 -7.69 -14.32 17.21
CA GLU A 29 -8.06 -15.74 17.32
C GLU A 29 -9.01 -15.98 18.50
N LEU A 30 -8.79 -15.28 19.63
CA LEU A 30 -9.62 -15.39 20.83
C LEU A 30 -11.05 -14.85 20.60
N GLU A 31 -11.22 -13.82 19.75
CA GLU A 31 -12.55 -13.34 19.33
C GLU A 31 -13.38 -14.44 18.65
N LYS A 32 -12.73 -15.36 17.91
CA LYS A 32 -13.41 -16.48 17.23
C LYS A 32 -13.72 -17.64 18.19
N ASP A 33 -12.87 -17.84 19.18
CA ASP A 33 -13.01 -18.89 20.20
C ASP A 33 -12.63 -18.35 21.59
N PRO A 34 -13.57 -17.64 22.28
CA PRO A 34 -13.32 -16.96 23.56
C PRO A 34 -12.89 -17.87 24.69
N ASN A 35 -13.08 -19.18 24.57
CA ASN A 35 -12.75 -20.16 25.62
C ASN A 35 -11.45 -20.94 25.33
N ASN A 36 -10.61 -20.45 24.42
CA ASN A 36 -9.37 -21.13 24.09
C ASN A 36 -8.27 -20.87 25.12
N ASP A 37 -8.20 -21.78 26.10
CA ASP A 37 -7.24 -21.69 27.22
C ASP A 37 -5.77 -21.63 26.76
N ALA A 38 -5.45 -22.24 25.63
CA ALA A 38 -4.08 -22.22 25.08
C ALA A 38 -3.69 -20.83 24.58
N ILE A 39 -4.60 -20.15 23.89
CA ILE A 39 -4.40 -18.78 23.40
C ILE A 39 -4.32 -17.80 24.57
N LEU A 40 -5.22 -17.92 25.56
CA LEU A 40 -5.18 -17.12 26.78
C LEU A 40 -3.87 -17.27 27.54
N ALA A 41 -3.36 -18.50 27.67
CA ALA A 41 -2.08 -18.74 28.33
C ALA A 41 -0.90 -18.12 27.57
N GLU A 42 -0.95 -18.10 26.25
CA GLU A 42 0.10 -17.51 25.43
C GLU A 42 0.11 -15.97 25.50
N ILE A 43 -1.07 -15.31 25.42
CA ILE A 43 -1.21 -13.87 25.63
C ILE A 43 -0.69 -13.48 27.01
N PHE A 44 -1.09 -14.21 28.05
CA PHE A 44 -0.61 -13.98 29.41
C PHE A 44 0.92 -14.06 29.50
N ARG A 45 1.53 -15.07 28.88
CA ARG A 45 2.98 -15.27 28.86
C ARG A 45 3.72 -14.12 28.15
N LEU A 46 3.17 -13.65 27.02
CA LEU A 46 3.75 -12.53 26.25
C LEU A 46 3.70 -11.22 27.03
N LEU A 47 2.56 -10.92 27.68
CA LEU A 47 2.40 -9.73 28.53
C LEU A 47 3.31 -9.80 29.77
N HIS A 48 3.44 -10.98 30.39
CA HIS A 48 4.35 -11.20 31.51
C HIS A 48 5.82 -10.92 31.15
N ASN A 49 6.25 -11.43 29.99
CA ASN A 49 7.62 -11.20 29.50
C ASN A 49 7.85 -9.71 29.16
N MET A 50 6.87 -9.06 28.52
CA MET A 50 6.93 -7.64 28.21
C MET A 50 7.06 -6.79 29.47
N LYS A 51 6.23 -7.05 30.49
CA LYS A 51 6.30 -6.40 31.80
C LYS A 51 7.69 -6.54 32.42
N ALA A 52 8.23 -7.76 32.44
CA ALA A 52 9.52 -8.04 33.05
C ALA A 52 10.67 -7.32 32.33
N ASN A 53 10.67 -7.38 30.99
CA ASN A 53 11.70 -6.74 30.16
C ASN A 53 11.64 -5.22 30.26
N ALA A 54 10.43 -4.63 30.21
CA ALA A 54 10.22 -3.19 30.35
C ALA A 54 10.70 -2.67 31.71
N LYS A 55 10.38 -3.39 32.78
CA LYS A 55 10.83 -3.06 34.14
C LYS A 55 12.34 -3.12 34.30
N ALA A 56 12.99 -4.11 33.69
CA ALA A 56 14.45 -4.28 33.77
C ALA A 56 15.21 -3.13 33.12
N ILE A 57 14.63 -2.48 32.10
CA ILE A 57 15.25 -1.36 31.35
C ILE A 57 14.76 0.00 31.85
N GLY A 58 13.77 0.04 32.77
CA GLY A 58 13.26 1.26 33.37
C GLY A 58 12.09 1.92 32.61
N TYR A 59 11.44 1.21 31.68
CA TYR A 59 10.24 1.70 30.96
C TYR A 59 8.98 1.43 31.81
N ILE A 60 8.77 2.27 32.82
CA ILE A 60 7.73 2.09 33.85
C ILE A 60 6.33 2.05 33.22
N ALA A 61 6.01 2.99 32.32
CA ALA A 61 4.70 3.07 31.68
C ALA A 61 4.35 1.78 30.90
N ILE A 62 5.29 1.24 30.12
CA ILE A 62 5.10 -0.03 29.39
C ILE A 62 4.92 -1.19 30.37
N SER A 63 5.72 -1.22 31.45
CA SER A 63 5.59 -2.24 32.49
C SER A 63 4.23 -2.21 33.18
N ASP A 64 3.70 -1.01 33.49
CA ASP A 64 2.44 -0.84 34.20
C ASP A 64 1.24 -1.22 33.34
N VAL A 65 1.20 -0.78 32.07
CA VAL A 65 0.13 -1.16 31.14
C VAL A 65 0.17 -2.66 30.88
N SER A 66 1.34 -3.25 30.65
CA SER A 66 1.50 -4.71 30.48
C SER A 66 1.01 -5.47 31.69
N HIS A 67 1.24 -4.96 32.90
CA HIS A 67 0.79 -5.58 34.14
C HIS A 67 -0.73 -5.57 34.28
N LYS A 68 -1.40 -4.44 33.95
CA LYS A 68 -2.86 -4.35 33.98
C LYS A 68 -3.51 -5.28 32.97
N LEU A 69 -2.99 -5.33 31.76
CA LEU A 69 -3.44 -6.27 30.73
C LEU A 69 -3.23 -7.73 31.16
N GLU A 70 -2.07 -8.06 31.72
CA GLU A 70 -1.79 -9.39 32.28
C GLU A 70 -2.83 -9.77 33.33
N ALA A 71 -3.17 -8.87 34.28
CA ALA A 71 -4.19 -9.10 35.31
C ALA A 71 -5.59 -9.32 34.71
N ALA A 72 -6.00 -8.52 33.72
CA ALA A 72 -7.28 -8.68 33.04
C ALA A 72 -7.38 -10.03 32.30
N PHE A 73 -6.35 -10.46 31.59
CA PHE A 73 -6.31 -11.76 30.92
C PHE A 73 -6.24 -12.94 31.93
N GLU A 74 -5.64 -12.74 33.11
CA GLU A 74 -5.68 -13.73 34.19
C GLU A 74 -7.11 -13.95 34.69
N LEU A 75 -7.88 -12.88 34.90
CA LEU A 75 -9.28 -12.94 35.31
C LEU A 75 -10.17 -13.63 34.25
N ILE A 76 -9.93 -13.37 32.96
CA ILE A 76 -10.62 -14.06 31.86
C ILE A 76 -10.30 -15.56 31.88
N ARG A 77 -9.02 -15.91 31.98
CA ARG A 77 -8.58 -17.32 32.08
C ARG A 77 -9.19 -18.06 33.26
N ASN A 78 -9.31 -17.38 34.39
CA ASN A 78 -9.91 -17.94 35.58
C ASN A 78 -11.45 -17.95 35.53
N LYS A 79 -12.08 -17.41 34.48
CA LYS A 79 -13.53 -17.25 34.30
C LYS A 79 -14.18 -16.30 35.32
N GLU A 80 -13.39 -15.43 35.92
CA GLU A 80 -13.82 -14.38 36.85
C GLU A 80 -14.26 -13.11 36.06
N LEU A 81 -13.77 -12.93 34.84
CA LEU A 81 -14.15 -11.87 33.92
C LEU A 81 -14.66 -12.47 32.60
N ALA A 82 -15.88 -12.10 32.19
CA ALA A 82 -16.45 -12.56 30.93
C ALA A 82 -15.82 -11.80 29.73
N PHE A 83 -15.53 -12.54 28.66
CA PHE A 83 -15.03 -11.97 27.39
C PHE A 83 -16.22 -11.41 26.59
N THR A 84 -16.73 -10.24 27.01
CA THR A 84 -17.86 -9.53 26.39
C THR A 84 -17.34 -8.44 25.45
N ASP A 85 -18.22 -7.93 24.59
CA ASP A 85 -17.87 -6.83 23.68
C ASP A 85 -17.33 -5.59 24.38
N GLU A 86 -17.84 -5.27 25.57
CA GLU A 86 -17.36 -4.16 26.39
C GLU A 86 -15.95 -4.43 26.93
N THR A 87 -15.74 -5.62 27.51
CA THR A 87 -14.43 -6.05 28.02
C THR A 87 -13.38 -6.09 26.90
N VAL A 88 -13.74 -6.63 25.75
CA VAL A 88 -12.88 -6.71 24.57
C VAL A 88 -12.45 -5.32 24.11
N THR A 89 -13.37 -4.34 24.09
CA THR A 89 -13.05 -2.96 23.71
C THR A 89 -11.99 -2.35 24.62
N VAL A 90 -12.16 -2.48 25.95
CA VAL A 90 -11.20 -1.94 26.92
C VAL A 90 -9.83 -2.62 26.82
N LEU A 91 -9.80 -3.94 26.56
CA LEU A 91 -8.55 -4.67 26.35
C LEU A 91 -7.81 -4.21 25.09
N PHE A 92 -8.54 -3.98 24.01
CA PHE A 92 -7.94 -3.44 22.78
C PHE A 92 -7.37 -2.04 22.98
N ASP A 93 -8.10 -1.16 23.68
CA ASP A 93 -7.61 0.20 23.98
C ASP A 93 -6.31 0.15 24.80
N GLY A 94 -6.24 -0.77 25.77
CA GLY A 94 -5.04 -1.00 26.56
C GLY A 94 -3.86 -1.54 25.73
N ILE A 95 -4.13 -2.43 24.78
CA ILE A 95 -3.09 -2.98 23.88
C ILE A 95 -2.60 -1.93 22.90
N ASP A 96 -3.49 -1.09 22.36
CA ASP A 96 -3.10 0.01 21.49
C ASP A 96 -2.24 1.03 22.22
N LEU A 97 -2.62 1.39 23.46
CA LEU A 97 -1.79 2.22 24.32
C LEU A 97 -0.41 1.61 24.53
N LEU A 98 -0.33 0.29 24.71
CA LEU A 98 0.93 -0.43 24.83
C LEU A 98 1.78 -0.30 23.55
N GLY A 99 1.16 -0.43 22.36
CA GLY A 99 1.82 -0.24 21.08
C GLY A 99 2.32 1.18 20.86
N GLU A 100 1.54 2.19 21.25
CA GLU A 100 1.94 3.60 21.22
C GLU A 100 3.14 3.89 22.13
N LEU A 101 3.13 3.36 23.34
CA LEU A 101 4.23 3.53 24.29
C LEU A 101 5.52 2.89 23.77
N ILE A 102 5.45 1.69 23.16
CA ILE A 102 6.62 1.03 22.55
C ILE A 102 7.17 1.84 21.39
N THR A 103 6.30 2.36 20.52
CA THR A 103 6.68 3.16 19.35
C THR A 103 7.30 4.50 19.77
N ASN A 104 6.75 5.14 20.80
CA ASN A 104 7.22 6.43 21.31
C ASN A 104 8.57 6.35 22.04
N VAL A 105 8.92 5.19 22.60
CA VAL A 105 10.24 4.95 23.17
C VAL A 105 11.36 5.15 22.13
N ASP A 106 11.13 4.72 20.90
CA ASP A 106 12.13 4.89 19.81
C ASP A 106 12.26 6.35 19.37
N ASN A 107 11.18 7.11 19.42
CA ASN A 107 11.15 8.52 19.01
C ASN A 107 11.59 9.51 20.10
N HIS A 108 12.09 9.06 21.26
CA HIS A 108 12.43 9.88 22.44
C HIS A 108 11.28 10.77 22.97
N GLN A 109 10.07 10.53 22.57
CA GLN A 109 8.87 11.23 23.07
C GLN A 109 8.21 10.40 24.17
N TYR A 110 8.55 10.68 25.43
CA TYR A 110 7.78 10.18 26.57
C TYR A 110 6.47 10.96 26.65
N GLN A 111 5.39 10.34 26.19
CA GLN A 111 4.05 10.81 26.57
C GLN A 111 3.64 10.07 27.85
N ASN A 112 3.01 10.79 28.76
CA ASN A 112 2.32 10.14 29.87
C ASN A 112 1.21 9.27 29.26
N PRO A 113 1.06 8.00 29.71
CA PRO A 113 0.00 7.13 29.20
C PRO A 113 -1.36 7.80 29.43
N ASP A 114 -2.30 7.56 28.51
CA ASP A 114 -3.65 8.09 28.60
C ASP A 114 -4.32 7.58 29.91
N GLU A 115 -4.59 8.51 30.83
CA GLU A 115 -5.14 8.22 32.14
C GLU A 115 -6.55 7.62 32.06
N ASP A 116 -7.33 7.97 31.02
CA ASP A 116 -8.69 7.45 30.86
C ASP A 116 -8.67 5.96 30.45
N ILE A 117 -7.75 5.55 29.57
CA ILE A 117 -7.59 4.14 29.18
C ILE A 117 -7.12 3.31 30.38
N ILE A 118 -6.16 3.81 31.15
CA ILE A 118 -5.66 3.15 32.36
C ILE A 118 -6.78 2.97 33.38
N ARG A 119 -7.59 4.00 33.57
CA ARG A 119 -8.74 3.98 34.47
C ARG A 119 -9.80 2.97 34.05
N ASN A 120 -10.08 2.88 32.75
CA ASN A 120 -11.03 1.90 32.23
C ASN A 120 -10.56 0.45 32.45
N LEU A 121 -9.25 0.18 32.26
CA LEU A 121 -8.65 -1.11 32.59
C LEU A 121 -8.77 -1.42 34.09
N ASP A 122 -8.51 -0.46 34.97
CA ASP A 122 -8.67 -0.63 36.42
C ASP A 122 -10.11 -0.92 36.80
N LEU A 123 -11.09 -0.21 36.24
CA LEU A 123 -12.51 -0.44 36.48
C LEU A 123 -12.97 -1.84 36.07
N VAL A 124 -12.48 -2.36 34.96
CA VAL A 124 -12.80 -3.72 34.50
C VAL A 124 -12.23 -4.76 35.46
N ILE A 125 -11.01 -4.55 35.96
CA ILE A 125 -10.36 -5.45 36.93
C ILE A 125 -11.06 -5.37 38.29
N GLU A 126 -11.39 -4.17 38.79
CA GLU A 126 -12.08 -3.96 40.08
C GLU A 126 -13.49 -4.55 40.08
N ASN A 127 -14.27 -4.34 39.03
CA ASN A 127 -15.61 -4.88 38.87
C ASN A 127 -15.64 -6.43 38.89
N ALA A 128 -14.61 -7.07 38.33
CA ALA A 128 -14.49 -8.53 38.40
C ALA A 128 -14.25 -9.02 39.83
N HIS A 129 -13.43 -8.32 40.61
CA HIS A 129 -13.18 -8.66 42.02
C HIS A 129 -14.37 -8.38 42.96
N GLU A 130 -15.26 -7.42 42.63
CA GLU A 130 -16.46 -7.16 43.42
C GLU A 130 -17.55 -8.23 43.24
N GLN A 131 -17.60 -8.88 42.07
CA GLN A 131 -18.54 -9.99 41.83
C GLN A 131 -18.18 -11.27 42.58
N ASP A 132 -16.90 -11.48 42.91
CA ASP A 132 -16.42 -12.69 43.63
C ASP A 132 -16.57 -12.58 45.14
N ASN A 133 -16.75 -11.39 45.72
CA ASN A 133 -16.95 -11.21 47.18
C ASN A 133 -18.31 -11.71 47.69
N ASN A 134 -19.19 -12.24 46.84
CA ASN A 134 -20.50 -12.78 47.21
C ASN A 134 -20.58 -14.32 47.25
N THR A 135 -19.48 -15.03 47.04
CA THR A 135 -19.42 -16.50 47.16
C THR A 135 -18.22 -16.93 47.98
N ASP A 136 -18.54 -17.45 49.15
CA ASP A 136 -17.75 -17.96 50.27
C ASP A 136 -16.42 -18.69 49.98
N LYS A 137 -15.44 -18.29 50.79
CA LYS A 137 -14.45 -19.09 51.56
C LYS A 137 -13.82 -20.36 50.97
N ALA A 138 -12.51 -20.29 51.06
CA ALA A 138 -11.57 -21.39 51.33
C ALA A 138 -10.93 -22.05 50.08
N LEU A 139 -9.68 -21.64 49.84
CA LEU A 139 -8.57 -22.61 49.84
C LEU A 139 -7.25 -21.86 49.70
N GLU A 140 -6.52 -21.74 50.79
CA GLU A 140 -5.09 -21.49 50.83
C GLU A 140 -4.38 -22.59 50.03
N ILE A 141 -3.79 -22.24 48.90
CA ILE A 141 -2.82 -23.10 48.21
C ILE A 141 -1.47 -22.40 48.19
N SER A 142 -0.62 -22.98 49.04
CA SER A 142 0.81 -22.79 49.16
C SER A 142 1.51 -22.55 47.81
N ARG A 143 2.04 -21.35 47.63
CA ARG A 143 2.95 -21.00 46.51
C ARG A 143 4.39 -21.34 46.90
N SER A 144 4.90 -22.48 46.46
CA SER A 144 6.34 -22.73 46.38
C SER A 144 6.87 -22.18 45.05
N PRO A 145 7.95 -21.41 45.01
CA PRO A 145 8.55 -20.93 43.78
C PRO A 145 9.19 -22.09 43.04
N LYS A 146 8.63 -22.48 41.92
CA LYS A 146 9.32 -23.34 40.94
C LYS A 146 10.47 -22.56 40.34
N VAL A 147 11.69 -22.93 40.66
CA VAL A 147 12.94 -22.54 40.02
C VAL A 147 12.81 -22.86 38.53
N LEU A 148 12.75 -21.81 37.71
CA LEU A 148 12.82 -21.91 36.28
C LEU A 148 14.20 -22.42 35.86
N ASN A 149 14.20 -23.58 35.24
CA ASN A 149 15.37 -24.27 34.70
C ASN A 149 15.86 -23.46 33.48
N THR A 150 16.93 -22.69 33.64
CA THR A 150 17.63 -21.99 32.59
C THR A 150 18.44 -22.97 31.74
N LYS A 151 17.76 -23.76 30.92
CA LYS A 151 18.38 -24.54 29.86
C LYS A 151 17.54 -24.37 28.61
N ASN A 152 18.03 -23.54 27.73
CA ASN A 152 17.87 -23.32 26.30
C ASN A 152 17.66 -21.83 26.01
N LEU A 153 18.73 -21.04 26.20
CA LEU A 153 18.96 -19.86 25.38
C LEU A 153 19.41 -20.39 24.00
N ALA A 154 18.50 -20.90 23.20
CA ALA A 154 18.69 -20.94 21.78
C ALA A 154 18.75 -19.47 21.34
N LEU A 155 19.88 -19.02 20.83
CA LEU A 155 19.98 -17.74 20.10
C LEU A 155 18.89 -17.81 19.03
N SER A 156 17.98 -16.84 19.03
CA SER A 156 16.97 -16.76 17.99
C SER A 156 17.70 -16.58 16.66
N ASP A 157 17.34 -17.37 15.65
CA ASP A 157 17.88 -17.25 14.30
C ASP A 157 17.43 -15.95 13.61
N LEU A 158 16.67 -15.10 14.32
CA LEU A 158 16.13 -13.83 13.83
C LEU A 158 17.10 -12.69 14.17
N ILE A 159 17.49 -11.94 13.15
CA ILE A 159 18.29 -10.72 13.26
C ILE A 159 17.40 -9.53 12.91
N TYR A 160 17.26 -8.58 13.83
CA TYR A 160 16.53 -7.33 13.58
C TYR A 160 17.42 -6.31 12.87
N ILE A 161 16.98 -5.89 11.68
CA ILE A 161 17.66 -4.87 10.88
C ILE A 161 16.80 -3.61 10.83
N GLN A 162 17.37 -2.47 11.19
CA GLN A 162 16.69 -1.18 11.05
C GLN A 162 16.34 -0.92 9.57
N ILE A 163 15.11 -0.48 9.28
CA ILE A 163 14.60 -0.20 7.94
C ILE A 163 15.54 0.73 7.17
N LYS A 164 16.05 1.79 7.82
CA LYS A 164 17.01 2.73 7.22
C LYS A 164 18.29 2.04 6.71
N LYS A 165 18.71 0.93 7.34
CA LYS A 165 19.86 0.14 6.88
C LYS A 165 19.51 -0.66 5.61
N LEU A 166 18.30 -1.24 5.56
CA LEU A 166 17.83 -1.93 4.35
C LEU A 166 17.67 -0.96 3.18
N ASP A 167 17.11 0.23 3.41
CA ASP A 167 17.01 1.28 2.38
C ASP A 167 18.41 1.71 1.89
N HIS A 168 19.36 1.84 2.80
CA HIS A 168 20.76 2.15 2.44
C HIS A 168 21.40 1.01 1.62
N MET A 169 21.16 -0.26 1.98
CA MET A 169 21.63 -1.41 1.20
C MET A 169 21.04 -1.43 -0.20
N LEU A 170 19.74 -1.16 -0.34
CA LEU A 170 19.08 -1.05 -1.66
C LEU A 170 19.69 0.06 -2.52
N ASN A 171 19.99 1.21 -1.92
CA ASN A 171 20.66 2.31 -2.65
C ASN A 171 22.06 1.90 -3.14
N LEU A 172 22.85 1.21 -2.30
CA LEU A 172 24.18 0.70 -2.68
C LEU A 172 24.08 -0.36 -3.78
N VAL A 173 23.09 -1.27 -3.71
CA VAL A 173 22.84 -2.24 -4.77
C VAL A 173 22.46 -1.53 -6.08
N GLY A 174 21.64 -0.47 -6.00
CA GLY A 174 21.30 0.35 -7.16
C GLY A 174 22.54 1.01 -7.81
N GLU A 175 23.49 1.50 -7.03
CA GLU A 175 24.76 2.05 -7.54
C GLU A 175 25.63 0.95 -8.15
N LEU A 176 25.70 -0.22 -7.51
CA LEU A 176 26.43 -1.37 -8.03
C LEU A 176 25.86 -1.85 -9.39
N ILE A 177 24.54 -1.84 -9.57
CA ILE A 177 23.90 -2.16 -10.84
C ILE A 177 24.33 -1.18 -11.94
N ILE A 178 24.39 0.11 -11.64
CA ILE A 178 24.83 1.14 -12.59
C ILE A 178 26.29 0.90 -13.01
N ASP A 179 27.18 0.67 -12.04
CA ASP A 179 28.60 0.40 -12.33
C ASP A 179 28.78 -0.91 -13.09
N ARG A 180 28.03 -1.95 -12.75
CA ARG A 180 27.99 -3.22 -13.48
C ARG A 180 27.61 -3.00 -14.95
N ASP A 181 26.53 -2.26 -15.23
CA ASP A 181 26.07 -2.01 -16.59
C ASP A 181 27.10 -1.21 -17.39
N ARG A 182 27.83 -0.30 -16.73
CA ARG A 182 28.95 0.41 -17.32
C ARG A 182 30.10 -0.52 -17.71
N ILE A 183 30.49 -1.45 -16.81
CA ILE A 183 31.51 -2.45 -17.08
C ILE A 183 31.10 -3.34 -18.26
N ILE A 184 29.82 -3.78 -18.31
CA ILE A 184 29.29 -4.57 -19.40
C ILE A 184 29.35 -3.81 -20.74
N SER A 185 29.03 -2.53 -20.77
CA SER A 185 29.13 -1.70 -21.97
C SER A 185 30.58 -1.58 -22.45
N LEU A 186 31.51 -1.23 -21.55
CA LEU A 186 32.94 -1.13 -21.86
C LEU A 186 33.54 -2.46 -22.32
N SER A 187 33.16 -3.56 -21.70
CA SER A 187 33.66 -4.91 -22.09
C SER A 187 33.27 -5.30 -23.51
N LYS A 188 32.09 -4.89 -23.95
CA LYS A 188 31.62 -5.08 -25.34
C LYS A 188 32.36 -4.21 -26.32
N GLU A 189 32.62 -2.94 -25.98
CA GLU A 189 33.38 -2.01 -26.83
C GLU A 189 34.83 -2.47 -27.02
N MET A 190 35.44 -3.01 -25.95
CA MET A 190 36.82 -3.51 -25.98
C MET A 190 36.96 -4.86 -26.71
N ASN A 191 35.85 -5.52 -27.02
CA ASN A 191 35.76 -6.79 -27.74
C ASN A 191 36.68 -7.90 -27.13
N ASN A 192 36.83 -7.91 -25.78
CA ASN A 192 37.67 -8.84 -25.04
C ASN A 192 36.81 -9.96 -24.43
N PRO A 193 36.97 -11.24 -24.85
CA PRO A 193 36.16 -12.35 -24.38
C PRO A 193 36.25 -12.58 -22.85
N ASP A 194 37.41 -12.37 -22.25
CA ASP A 194 37.61 -12.57 -20.81
C ASP A 194 36.86 -11.50 -20.00
N LEU A 195 36.90 -10.25 -20.45
CA LEU A 195 36.12 -9.16 -19.83
C LEU A 195 34.63 -9.39 -19.98
N VAL A 196 34.16 -9.92 -21.10
CA VAL A 196 32.75 -10.27 -21.31
C VAL A 196 32.34 -11.40 -20.36
N ALA A 197 33.18 -12.40 -20.16
CA ALA A 197 32.91 -13.50 -19.23
C ALA A 197 32.82 -13.00 -17.77
N VAL A 198 33.77 -12.18 -17.33
CA VAL A 198 33.78 -11.59 -15.98
C VAL A 198 32.58 -10.67 -15.76
N SER A 199 32.24 -9.83 -16.73
CA SER A 199 31.06 -8.95 -16.62
C SER A 199 29.73 -9.72 -16.61
N SER A 200 29.65 -10.86 -17.30
CA SER A 200 28.49 -11.74 -17.24
C SER A 200 28.36 -12.44 -15.87
N HIS A 201 29.48 -12.76 -15.24
CA HIS A 201 29.50 -13.29 -13.87
C HIS A 201 29.08 -12.25 -12.85
N LEU A 202 29.60 -11.02 -12.98
CA LEU A 202 29.21 -9.87 -12.16
C LEU A 202 27.71 -9.58 -12.27
N TYR A 203 27.15 -9.68 -13.46
CA TYR A 203 25.70 -9.55 -13.69
C TYR A 203 24.92 -10.52 -12.80
N ARG A 204 25.24 -11.79 -12.80
CA ARG A 204 24.55 -12.79 -11.98
C ARG A 204 24.65 -12.51 -10.49
N ILE A 205 25.88 -12.21 -9.99
CA ILE A 205 26.07 -11.92 -8.57
C ILE A 205 25.27 -10.70 -8.14
N THR A 206 25.24 -9.64 -8.95
CA THR A 206 24.48 -8.43 -8.62
C THR A 206 22.97 -8.66 -8.66
N GLU A 207 22.45 -9.51 -9.54
CA GLU A 207 21.04 -9.94 -9.53
C GLU A 207 20.69 -10.75 -8.28
N ASP A 208 21.52 -11.72 -7.91
CA ASP A 208 21.32 -12.52 -6.71
C ASP A 208 21.38 -11.66 -5.43
N LEU A 209 22.30 -10.69 -5.37
CA LEU A 209 22.39 -9.74 -4.27
C LEU A 209 21.17 -8.83 -4.19
N GLN A 210 20.74 -8.29 -5.34
CA GLN A 210 19.53 -7.49 -5.45
C GLN A 210 18.31 -8.25 -4.92
N PHE A 211 18.13 -9.47 -5.41
CA PHE A 211 17.03 -10.33 -4.97
C PHE A 211 17.07 -10.57 -3.47
N SER A 212 18.24 -10.89 -2.90
CA SER A 212 18.40 -11.16 -1.47
C SER A 212 18.08 -9.95 -0.60
N VAL A 213 18.51 -8.74 -1.01
CA VAL A 213 18.22 -7.50 -0.27
C VAL A 213 16.74 -7.12 -0.39
N MET A 214 16.11 -7.38 -1.54
CA MET A 214 14.68 -7.15 -1.75
C MET A 214 13.84 -8.13 -0.91
N ASP A 215 14.22 -9.41 -0.89
CA ASP A 215 13.55 -10.43 -0.09
C ASP A 215 13.57 -10.10 1.40
N ALA A 216 14.70 -9.60 1.92
CA ALA A 216 14.83 -9.15 3.30
C ALA A 216 13.90 -7.97 3.68
N ARG A 217 13.30 -7.28 2.69
CA ARG A 217 12.38 -6.16 2.89
C ARG A 217 10.91 -6.57 2.85
N LEU A 218 10.63 -7.80 2.43
CA LEU A 218 9.25 -8.28 2.36
C LEU A 218 8.66 -8.44 3.75
N VAL A 219 7.40 -8.07 3.87
CA VAL A 219 6.59 -8.24 5.09
C VAL A 219 5.28 -8.94 4.73
N THR A 220 4.70 -9.67 5.67
CA THR A 220 3.40 -10.31 5.44
C THR A 220 2.27 -9.27 5.40
N ILE A 221 1.34 -9.44 4.47
CA ILE A 221 0.12 -8.61 4.39
C ILE A 221 -0.70 -8.74 5.67
N GLY A 222 -0.57 -9.85 6.40
CA GLY A 222 -1.22 -10.08 7.68
C GLY A 222 -0.97 -8.98 8.70
N SER A 223 0.21 -8.33 8.67
CA SER A 223 0.51 -7.18 9.54
C SER A 223 -0.46 -5.99 9.36
N LEU A 224 -1.04 -5.85 8.16
CA LEU A 224 -2.10 -4.88 7.86
C LEU A 224 -3.50 -5.50 8.06
N PHE A 225 -3.75 -6.68 7.51
CA PHE A 225 -5.07 -7.31 7.51
C PHE A 225 -5.61 -7.56 8.92
N ASN A 226 -4.75 -7.87 9.89
CA ASN A 226 -5.13 -8.08 11.29
C ASN A 226 -5.67 -6.82 11.99
N LYS A 227 -5.50 -5.63 11.39
CA LYS A 227 -6.08 -4.39 11.93
C LYS A 227 -7.52 -4.16 11.47
N PHE A 228 -7.95 -4.78 10.38
CA PHE A 228 -9.27 -4.53 9.81
C PHE A 228 -10.45 -5.01 10.65
N PRO A 229 -10.41 -6.15 11.38
CA PRO A 229 -11.53 -6.56 12.21
C PRO A 229 -11.97 -5.48 13.18
N ARG A 230 -11.02 -4.84 13.87
CA ARG A 230 -11.31 -3.73 14.78
C ARG A 230 -11.90 -2.53 14.02
N ILE A 231 -11.27 -2.10 12.93
CA ILE A 231 -11.72 -0.94 12.15
C ILE A 231 -13.15 -1.15 11.62
N VAL A 232 -13.44 -2.35 11.11
CA VAL A 232 -14.77 -2.72 10.62
C VAL A 232 -15.81 -2.68 11.72
N ARG A 233 -15.47 -3.20 12.89
CA ARG A 233 -16.34 -3.16 14.08
C ARG A 233 -16.63 -1.74 14.53
N ASP A 234 -15.61 -0.88 14.63
CA ASP A 234 -15.78 0.52 15.05
C ASP A 234 -16.71 1.29 14.09
N ILE A 235 -16.52 1.09 12.77
CA ILE A 235 -17.39 1.71 11.75
C ILE A 235 -18.81 1.12 11.82
N ALA A 236 -18.94 -0.21 11.96
CA ALA A 236 -20.22 -0.91 12.03
C ALA A 236 -21.08 -0.43 13.22
N VAL A 237 -20.46 -0.26 14.39
CA VAL A 237 -21.11 0.28 15.60
C VAL A 237 -21.54 1.73 15.37
N ALA A 238 -20.66 2.59 14.83
CA ALA A 238 -20.98 3.98 14.55
C ALA A 238 -22.15 4.13 13.58
N GLU A 239 -22.25 3.25 12.57
CA GLU A 239 -23.29 3.27 11.55
C GLU A 239 -24.51 2.38 11.87
N LYS A 240 -24.49 1.69 13.02
CA LYS A 240 -25.54 0.77 13.46
C LYS A 240 -25.88 -0.30 12.43
N LYS A 241 -24.83 -0.93 11.88
CA LYS A 241 -24.91 -2.00 10.89
C LYS A 241 -24.34 -3.29 11.45
N ASP A 242 -24.93 -4.42 11.08
CA ASP A 242 -24.39 -5.75 11.42
C ASP A 242 -23.50 -6.18 10.24
N ILE A 243 -22.18 -6.42 10.50
CA ILE A 243 -21.21 -6.70 9.43
C ILE A 243 -20.34 -7.89 9.81
N HIS A 244 -20.25 -8.85 8.89
CA HIS A 244 -19.31 -9.96 8.96
C HIS A 244 -18.11 -9.69 8.03
N LEU A 245 -16.89 -9.80 8.57
CA LEU A 245 -15.64 -9.65 7.83
C LEU A 245 -14.93 -11.00 7.71
N GLU A 246 -14.67 -11.41 6.49
CA GLU A 246 -13.87 -12.59 6.19
C GLU A 246 -12.53 -12.17 5.58
N ILE A 247 -11.41 -12.70 6.12
CA ILE A 247 -10.05 -12.36 5.69
C ILE A 247 -9.31 -13.62 5.25
N SER A 248 -8.60 -13.54 4.11
CA SER A 248 -7.77 -14.63 3.60
C SER A 248 -6.50 -14.13 2.91
N GLY A 249 -5.45 -14.96 2.86
CA GLY A 249 -4.17 -14.64 2.21
C GLY A 249 -3.25 -13.75 3.06
N GLN A 250 -3.33 -13.85 4.37
CA GLN A 250 -2.52 -13.06 5.33
C GLN A 250 -1.02 -13.40 5.30
N ASP A 251 -0.65 -14.57 4.82
CA ASP A 251 0.71 -15.09 4.69
C ASP A 251 1.47 -14.55 3.48
N ILE A 252 0.78 -13.87 2.57
CA ILE A 252 1.38 -13.31 1.36
C ILE A 252 2.35 -12.20 1.73
N GLN A 253 3.52 -12.25 1.11
CA GLN A 253 4.58 -11.28 1.28
C GLN A 253 4.51 -10.17 0.24
N ILE A 254 4.79 -8.94 0.66
CA ILE A 254 4.81 -7.74 -0.17
C ILE A 254 5.87 -6.77 0.36
N ASP A 255 6.41 -5.93 -0.50
CA ASP A 255 7.32 -4.87 -0.09
C ASP A 255 6.67 -3.94 0.94
N ARG A 256 7.40 -3.65 2.02
CA ARG A 256 6.92 -2.83 3.13
C ARG A 256 6.44 -1.44 2.70
N ASN A 257 7.13 -0.78 1.76
CA ASN A 257 6.73 0.55 1.29
C ASN A 257 5.42 0.48 0.50
N ILE A 258 5.22 -0.58 -0.29
CA ILE A 258 3.95 -0.82 -0.97
C ILE A 258 2.84 -0.97 0.07
N LEU A 259 3.06 -1.80 1.10
CA LEU A 259 2.09 -2.03 2.16
C LEU A 259 1.72 -0.71 2.87
N GLN A 260 2.71 0.14 3.15
CA GLN A 260 2.49 1.44 3.78
C GLN A 260 1.65 2.38 2.89
N ILE A 261 1.96 2.46 1.59
CA ILE A 261 1.24 3.32 0.64
C ILE A 261 -0.21 2.88 0.46
N ILE A 262 -0.48 1.56 0.40
CA ILE A 262 -1.83 1.05 0.19
C ILE A 262 -2.68 1.02 1.46
N THR A 263 -2.09 1.20 2.65
CA THR A 263 -2.81 1.14 3.93
C THR A 263 -3.98 2.13 3.95
N ASP A 264 -3.73 3.41 3.68
CA ASP A 264 -4.78 4.44 3.66
C ASP A 264 -5.80 4.20 2.54
N SER A 265 -5.34 3.67 1.41
CA SER A 265 -6.20 3.31 0.28
C SER A 265 -7.18 2.20 0.63
N LEU A 266 -6.71 1.12 1.26
CA LEU A 266 -7.56 0.01 1.71
C LEU A 266 -8.52 0.44 2.81
N LEU A 267 -8.07 1.26 3.76
CA LEU A 267 -8.93 1.83 4.80
C LEU A 267 -10.06 2.66 4.19
N HIS A 268 -9.76 3.48 3.19
CA HIS A 268 -10.76 4.29 2.50
C HIS A 268 -11.78 3.42 1.75
N ILE A 269 -11.32 2.40 1.00
CA ILE A 269 -12.20 1.47 0.29
C ILE A 269 -13.07 0.68 1.28
N MET A 270 -12.49 0.20 2.40
CA MET A 270 -13.23 -0.50 3.45
C MET A 270 -14.33 0.38 4.05
N ARG A 271 -14.01 1.62 4.38
CA ARG A 271 -14.99 2.59 4.87
C ARG A 271 -16.12 2.81 3.86
N ASN A 272 -15.79 2.96 2.57
CA ASN A 272 -16.80 3.11 1.52
C ASN A 272 -17.70 1.87 1.40
N ALA A 273 -17.15 0.67 1.50
CA ALA A 273 -17.92 -0.57 1.49
C ALA A 273 -18.92 -0.61 2.65
N ILE A 274 -18.49 -0.26 3.86
CA ILE A 274 -19.35 -0.30 5.05
C ILE A 274 -20.34 0.86 5.04
N SER A 275 -19.88 2.10 4.87
CA SER A 275 -20.74 3.28 5.02
C SER A 275 -21.70 3.46 3.85
N HIS A 276 -21.22 3.28 2.63
CA HIS A 276 -21.97 3.57 1.42
C HIS A 276 -22.41 2.32 0.65
N GLY A 277 -21.70 1.21 0.76
CA GLY A 277 -21.99 -0.04 0.09
C GLY A 277 -23.10 -0.82 0.80
N ILE A 278 -22.88 -1.23 2.04
CA ILE A 278 -23.81 -2.07 2.82
C ILE A 278 -24.99 -1.23 3.30
N GLU A 279 -26.20 -1.72 3.03
CA GLU A 279 -27.46 -1.09 3.43
C GLU A 279 -27.73 -1.35 4.93
N PRO A 280 -28.50 -0.48 5.61
CA PRO A 280 -29.03 -0.76 6.95
C PRO A 280 -29.82 -2.06 7.00
N ALA A 281 -29.80 -2.77 8.12
CA ALA A 281 -30.41 -4.09 8.30
C ALA A 281 -31.86 -4.17 7.80
N GLN A 282 -32.69 -3.18 8.11
CA GLN A 282 -34.09 -3.13 7.69
C GLN A 282 -34.26 -3.04 6.16
N VAL A 283 -33.37 -2.31 5.49
CA VAL A 283 -33.38 -2.16 4.01
C VAL A 283 -32.94 -3.46 3.35
N ARG A 284 -31.94 -4.16 3.94
CA ARG A 284 -31.46 -5.46 3.47
C ARG A 284 -32.57 -6.51 3.54
N GLU A 285 -33.23 -6.62 4.69
CA GLU A 285 -34.35 -7.55 4.89
C GLU A 285 -35.50 -7.28 3.92
N ALA A 286 -35.84 -6.00 3.68
CA ALA A 286 -36.87 -5.61 2.72
C ALA A 286 -36.49 -5.96 1.27
N ALA A 287 -35.18 -6.00 0.96
CA ALA A 287 -34.63 -6.42 -0.34
C ALA A 287 -34.43 -7.94 -0.46
N GLY A 288 -34.77 -8.72 0.58
CA GLY A 288 -34.60 -10.18 0.62
C GLY A 288 -33.15 -10.63 0.85
N LYS A 289 -32.30 -9.74 1.37
CA LYS A 289 -30.91 -10.04 1.77
C LYS A 289 -30.85 -10.43 3.26
N PRO A 290 -29.82 -11.18 3.69
CA PRO A 290 -29.56 -11.39 5.12
C PRO A 290 -29.42 -10.06 5.85
N ARG A 291 -29.80 -10.02 7.13
CA ARG A 291 -29.67 -8.85 7.99
C ARG A 291 -28.21 -8.37 8.06
N GLU A 292 -27.31 -9.31 8.29
CA GLU A 292 -25.88 -9.10 8.34
C GLU A 292 -25.31 -8.85 6.92
N GLY A 293 -24.46 -7.82 6.79
CA GLY A 293 -23.73 -7.53 5.57
C GLY A 293 -22.39 -8.25 5.57
N ASN A 294 -21.95 -8.74 4.42
CA ASN A 294 -20.68 -9.44 4.32
C ASN A 294 -19.65 -8.61 3.57
N VAL A 295 -18.43 -8.59 4.12
CA VAL A 295 -17.23 -8.00 3.49
C VAL A 295 -16.14 -9.05 3.44
N TRP A 296 -15.54 -9.24 2.27
CA TRP A 296 -14.42 -10.15 2.07
C TRP A 296 -13.18 -9.35 1.71
N LEU A 297 -12.09 -9.57 2.44
CA LEU A 297 -10.78 -9.02 2.18
C LEU A 297 -9.81 -10.17 1.90
N SER A 298 -9.31 -10.25 0.69
CA SER A 298 -8.44 -11.37 0.30
C SER A 298 -7.21 -10.89 -0.45
N ALA A 299 -6.09 -11.60 -0.25
CA ALA A 299 -4.88 -11.42 -1.02
C ALA A 299 -4.49 -12.72 -1.71
N GLN A 300 -3.94 -12.59 -2.91
CA GLN A 300 -3.36 -13.67 -3.69
C GLN A 300 -2.09 -13.17 -4.36
N SER A 301 -1.07 -14.00 -4.45
CA SER A 301 0.19 -13.66 -5.12
C SER A 301 0.40 -14.53 -6.35
N ASP A 302 0.82 -13.91 -7.42
CA ASP A 302 1.49 -14.54 -8.55
C ASP A 302 2.97 -14.13 -8.49
N ARG A 303 3.82 -14.69 -9.37
CA ARG A 303 5.30 -14.51 -9.31
C ARG A 303 5.76 -13.05 -9.21
N GLU A 304 5.07 -12.12 -9.83
CA GLU A 304 5.47 -10.71 -9.95
C GLU A 304 4.45 -9.73 -9.36
N MET A 305 3.24 -10.18 -9.08
CA MET A 305 2.12 -9.34 -8.69
C MET A 305 1.38 -9.88 -7.47
N VAL A 306 1.00 -9.00 -6.59
CA VAL A 306 0.06 -9.26 -5.51
C VAL A 306 -1.29 -8.68 -5.88
N GLN A 307 -2.33 -9.50 -5.84
CA GLN A 307 -3.70 -9.08 -6.04
C GLN A 307 -4.41 -9.01 -4.69
N ILE A 308 -4.92 -7.82 -4.33
CA ILE A 308 -5.77 -7.64 -3.15
C ILE A 308 -7.19 -7.38 -3.63
N LYS A 309 -8.17 -8.13 -3.11
CA LYS A 309 -9.58 -7.94 -3.40
C LYS A 309 -10.33 -7.56 -2.13
N LEU A 310 -11.13 -6.51 -2.23
CA LEU A 310 -12.10 -6.12 -1.23
C LEU A 310 -13.48 -6.14 -1.88
N ARG A 311 -14.38 -7.00 -1.36
CA ARG A 311 -15.72 -7.21 -1.88
C ARG A 311 -16.74 -6.97 -0.77
N ASP A 312 -17.85 -6.33 -1.11
CA ASP A 312 -19.06 -6.22 -0.29
C ASP A 312 -20.27 -6.86 -1.01
N ASP A 313 -21.31 -7.21 -0.25
CA ASP A 313 -22.61 -7.68 -0.74
C ASP A 313 -23.69 -6.58 -0.64
N GLY A 314 -23.27 -5.32 -0.63
CA GLY A 314 -24.14 -4.15 -0.46
C GLY A 314 -25.02 -3.85 -1.69
N LYS A 315 -25.49 -2.61 -1.78
CA LYS A 315 -26.39 -2.15 -2.86
C LYS A 315 -25.75 -2.09 -4.24
N GLY A 316 -24.41 -2.17 -4.32
CA GLY A 316 -23.67 -1.97 -5.55
C GLY A 316 -23.74 -0.53 -6.07
N ILE A 317 -23.15 -0.31 -7.24
CA ILE A 317 -23.12 0.97 -7.93
C ILE A 317 -24.11 0.91 -9.11
N ASP A 318 -25.01 1.88 -9.19
CA ASP A 318 -25.93 2.00 -10.32
C ASP A 318 -25.22 2.64 -11.52
N LEU A 319 -25.02 1.88 -12.58
CA LEU A 319 -24.39 2.34 -13.81
C LEU A 319 -25.14 3.50 -14.48
N ALA A 320 -26.45 3.56 -14.31
CA ALA A 320 -27.24 4.68 -14.83
C ALA A 320 -26.88 5.99 -14.11
N ASP A 321 -26.70 5.93 -12.78
CA ASP A 321 -26.28 7.08 -11.98
C ASP A 321 -24.84 7.50 -12.31
N VAL A 322 -23.94 6.54 -12.59
CA VAL A 322 -22.56 6.82 -13.02
C VAL A 322 -22.56 7.54 -14.37
N ARG A 323 -23.27 7.00 -15.38
CA ARG A 323 -23.36 7.64 -16.71
C ARG A 323 -23.98 9.04 -16.62
N ALA A 324 -25.05 9.21 -15.82
CA ALA A 324 -25.63 10.52 -15.58
C ALA A 324 -24.65 11.48 -14.89
N GLY A 325 -23.83 10.97 -13.96
CA GLY A 325 -22.77 11.72 -13.29
C GLY A 325 -21.68 12.18 -14.26
N ILE A 326 -21.25 11.33 -15.18
CA ILE A 326 -20.25 11.63 -16.22
C ILE A 326 -20.72 12.82 -17.08
N VAL A 327 -21.98 12.79 -17.53
CA VAL A 327 -22.57 13.86 -18.34
C VAL A 327 -22.74 15.15 -17.53
N ARG A 328 -23.31 15.04 -16.33
CA ARG A 328 -23.55 16.20 -15.44
C ARG A 328 -22.28 16.96 -15.09
N LYS A 329 -21.16 16.26 -14.93
CA LYS A 329 -19.86 16.84 -14.62
C LYS A 329 -19.05 17.26 -15.84
N GLY A 330 -19.60 17.06 -17.06
CA GLY A 330 -18.99 17.51 -18.30
C GLY A 330 -17.81 16.66 -18.79
N PHE A 331 -17.63 15.44 -18.28
CA PHE A 331 -16.58 14.55 -18.75
C PHE A 331 -16.82 14.07 -20.18
N LEU A 332 -18.07 13.75 -20.53
CA LEU A 332 -18.48 13.30 -21.85
C LEU A 332 -19.87 13.82 -22.19
N SER A 333 -20.18 13.84 -23.51
CA SER A 333 -21.54 14.08 -24.00
C SER A 333 -22.48 12.90 -23.66
N ALA A 334 -23.79 13.15 -23.68
CA ALA A 334 -24.79 12.14 -23.32
C ALA A 334 -24.75 10.92 -24.26
N ASP A 335 -24.51 11.14 -25.55
CA ASP A 335 -24.47 10.06 -26.55
C ASP A 335 -23.25 9.16 -26.30
N VAL A 336 -22.06 9.74 -26.10
CA VAL A 336 -20.82 9.00 -25.83
C VAL A 336 -20.91 8.25 -24.50
N ALA A 337 -21.47 8.88 -23.46
CA ALA A 337 -21.60 8.25 -22.14
C ALA A 337 -22.55 7.02 -22.15
N LYS A 338 -23.53 7.00 -23.06
CA LYS A 338 -24.47 5.89 -23.23
C LYS A 338 -23.79 4.67 -23.84
N ASP A 339 -22.88 4.88 -24.76
CA ASP A 339 -22.19 3.82 -25.52
C ASP A 339 -20.96 3.25 -24.80
N LEU A 340 -20.58 3.80 -23.65
CA LEU A 340 -19.49 3.26 -22.83
C LEU A 340 -19.81 1.83 -22.37
N ARG A 341 -18.82 0.95 -22.40
CA ARG A 341 -18.90 -0.34 -21.70
C ARG A 341 -19.02 -0.12 -20.19
N ASP A 342 -19.64 -1.04 -19.47
CA ASP A 342 -19.88 -0.91 -18.02
C ASP A 342 -18.58 -0.70 -17.23
N SER A 343 -17.52 -1.44 -17.59
CA SER A 343 -16.20 -1.29 -16.96
C SER A 343 -15.56 0.09 -17.24
N GLU A 344 -15.80 0.67 -18.41
CA GLU A 344 -15.33 2.01 -18.77
C GLU A 344 -16.11 3.08 -17.99
N ALA A 345 -17.44 2.93 -17.90
CA ALA A 345 -18.25 3.84 -17.10
C ALA A 345 -17.83 3.83 -15.63
N LEU A 346 -17.64 2.62 -15.04
CA LEU A 346 -17.20 2.49 -13.66
C LEU A 346 -15.83 3.11 -13.41
N SER A 347 -14.92 3.12 -14.40
CA SER A 347 -13.59 3.72 -14.21
C SER A 347 -13.62 5.23 -13.92
N TYR A 348 -14.71 5.92 -14.30
CA TYR A 348 -14.88 7.35 -14.01
C TYR A 348 -15.06 7.67 -12.52
N ILE A 349 -15.39 6.69 -11.67
CA ILE A 349 -15.45 6.93 -10.22
C ILE A 349 -14.09 7.31 -9.62
N PHE A 350 -13.00 7.03 -10.33
CA PHE A 350 -11.64 7.38 -9.96
C PHE A 350 -11.17 8.73 -10.54
N GLU A 351 -11.99 9.40 -11.36
CA GLU A 351 -11.61 10.69 -11.92
C GLU A 351 -11.69 11.80 -10.86
N PRO A 352 -10.72 12.74 -10.84
CA PRO A 352 -10.71 13.84 -9.89
C PRO A 352 -12.03 14.61 -9.88
N GLY A 353 -12.57 14.80 -8.69
CA GLY A 353 -13.84 15.50 -8.51
C GLY A 353 -15.09 14.69 -8.90
N PHE A 354 -14.97 13.41 -9.26
CA PHE A 354 -16.12 12.54 -9.47
C PHE A 354 -16.60 12.00 -8.11
N SER A 355 -17.79 12.39 -7.70
CA SER A 355 -18.51 11.84 -6.54
C SER A 355 -19.98 11.67 -6.89
N LEU A 356 -20.57 10.56 -6.53
CA LEU A 356 -22.00 10.30 -6.69
C LEU A 356 -22.82 10.90 -5.54
N ALA A 357 -22.19 11.29 -4.43
CA ALA A 357 -22.83 11.94 -3.29
C ALA A 357 -23.40 13.31 -3.67
N LYS A 358 -24.64 13.59 -3.28
CA LYS A 358 -25.33 14.87 -3.53
C LYS A 358 -24.85 15.99 -2.59
N GLU A 359 -24.28 15.65 -1.46
CA GLU A 359 -23.77 16.59 -0.45
C GLU A 359 -22.38 16.13 0.05
N ILE A 360 -21.48 17.08 0.22
CA ILE A 360 -20.18 16.87 0.87
C ILE A 360 -20.45 16.84 2.36
N THR A 361 -20.51 15.66 2.97
CA THR A 361 -20.61 15.56 4.43
C THR A 361 -19.27 15.90 5.06
N GLU A 362 -19.27 16.81 6.04
CA GLU A 362 -18.10 17.28 6.79
C GLU A 362 -17.32 16.17 7.55
N VAL A 363 -17.85 14.94 7.61
CA VAL A 363 -17.23 13.81 8.32
C VAL A 363 -15.97 13.26 7.60
N SER A 364 -15.77 13.61 6.32
CA SER A 364 -14.54 13.27 5.58
C SER A 364 -13.58 14.46 5.55
N GLY A 365 -13.00 14.81 6.67
CA GLY A 365 -12.23 16.03 6.96
C GLY A 365 -11.07 16.42 6.03
N ARG A 366 -10.93 15.87 4.83
CA ARG A 366 -9.94 16.27 3.80
C ARG A 366 -10.38 16.02 2.36
N GLY A 367 -11.65 15.74 2.06
CA GLY A 367 -12.08 15.53 0.66
C GLY A 367 -11.34 14.39 -0.06
N VAL A 368 -10.98 13.32 0.65
CA VAL A 368 -10.26 12.17 0.08
C VAL A 368 -11.26 11.34 -0.72
N GLY A 369 -11.16 11.42 -2.04
CA GLY A 369 -11.97 10.63 -2.96
C GLY A 369 -11.23 9.37 -3.45
N LEU A 370 -11.91 8.56 -4.26
CA LEU A 370 -11.31 7.39 -4.89
C LEU A 370 -10.20 7.75 -5.89
N ASP A 371 -10.13 8.98 -6.35
CA ASP A 371 -9.03 9.55 -7.15
C ASP A 371 -7.69 9.53 -6.39
N VAL A 372 -7.69 9.84 -5.09
CA VAL A 372 -6.49 9.75 -4.25
C VAL A 372 -6.02 8.29 -4.11
N VAL A 373 -6.96 7.35 -3.92
CA VAL A 373 -6.68 5.91 -3.88
C VAL A 373 -6.01 5.47 -5.18
N LYS A 374 -6.57 5.87 -6.32
CA LYS A 374 -6.01 5.53 -7.63
C LYS A 374 -4.61 6.11 -7.81
N ASN A 375 -4.42 7.39 -7.50
CA ASN A 375 -3.11 8.05 -7.61
C ASN A 375 -2.05 7.36 -6.75
N ALA A 376 -2.39 6.94 -5.53
CA ALA A 376 -1.48 6.19 -4.65
C ALA A 376 -1.07 4.85 -5.26
N ILE A 377 -2.03 4.09 -5.81
CA ILE A 377 -1.78 2.80 -6.45
C ILE A 377 -0.98 2.96 -7.74
N ASP A 378 -1.32 3.94 -8.58
CA ASP A 378 -0.60 4.24 -9.82
C ASP A 378 0.86 4.65 -9.54
N SER A 379 1.12 5.39 -8.44
CA SER A 379 2.48 5.85 -8.06
C SER A 379 3.47 4.70 -7.79
N ILE A 380 2.96 3.58 -7.30
CA ILE A 380 3.75 2.36 -7.04
C ILE A 380 3.79 1.40 -8.23
N GLY A 381 3.15 1.75 -9.32
CA GLY A 381 3.08 0.90 -10.47
C GLY A 381 1.97 -0.16 -10.41
N GLY A 382 1.02 0.01 -9.50
CA GLY A 382 -0.15 -0.83 -9.39
C GLY A 382 -1.27 -0.44 -10.35
N ARG A 383 -2.36 -1.21 -10.30
CA ARG A 383 -3.62 -0.91 -11.00
C ARG A 383 -4.79 -1.20 -10.08
N ILE A 384 -5.82 -0.36 -10.11
CA ILE A 384 -7.07 -0.60 -9.42
C ILE A 384 -8.19 -0.81 -10.43
N ARG A 385 -9.03 -1.81 -10.17
CA ARG A 385 -10.23 -2.11 -10.94
C ARG A 385 -11.42 -2.20 -10.00
N VAL A 386 -12.59 -1.79 -10.50
CA VAL A 386 -13.87 -1.95 -9.82
C VAL A 386 -14.82 -2.73 -10.70
N ASP A 387 -15.48 -3.70 -10.11
CA ASP A 387 -16.60 -4.44 -10.69
C ASP A 387 -17.78 -4.31 -9.74
N SER A 388 -18.95 -3.91 -10.24
CA SER A 388 -20.12 -3.68 -9.39
C SER A 388 -21.40 -4.02 -10.14
N GLU A 389 -22.36 -4.58 -9.40
CA GLU A 389 -23.69 -4.87 -9.92
C GLU A 389 -24.74 -4.39 -8.91
N LYS A 390 -25.70 -3.60 -9.38
CA LYS A 390 -26.77 -3.06 -8.54
C LYS A 390 -27.50 -4.18 -7.80
N GLY A 391 -27.59 -4.08 -6.49
CA GLY A 391 -28.22 -5.06 -5.61
C GLY A 391 -27.34 -6.25 -5.22
N LYS A 392 -26.16 -6.45 -5.82
CA LYS A 392 -25.28 -7.59 -5.52
C LYS A 392 -23.96 -7.20 -4.83
N GLY A 393 -23.62 -5.91 -4.83
CA GLY A 393 -22.43 -5.38 -4.18
C GLY A 393 -21.34 -4.91 -5.13
N THR A 394 -20.17 -4.60 -4.55
CA THR A 394 -19.01 -4.04 -5.26
C THR A 394 -17.76 -4.82 -4.93
N THR A 395 -16.87 -4.95 -5.90
CA THR A 395 -15.54 -5.58 -5.74
C THR A 395 -14.48 -4.62 -6.25
N PHE A 396 -13.59 -4.22 -5.38
CA PHE A 396 -12.36 -3.52 -5.74
C PHE A 396 -11.23 -4.53 -5.83
N THR A 397 -10.48 -4.50 -6.93
CA THR A 397 -9.32 -5.35 -7.15
C THR A 397 -8.10 -4.48 -7.37
N LEU A 398 -7.11 -4.60 -6.49
CA LEU A 398 -5.83 -3.94 -6.57
C LEU A 398 -4.81 -4.95 -7.12
N HIS A 399 -4.13 -4.59 -8.18
CA HIS A 399 -2.97 -5.33 -8.71
C HIS A 399 -1.72 -4.53 -8.37
N LEU A 400 -0.84 -5.08 -7.57
CA LEU A 400 0.33 -4.41 -7.00
C LEU A 400 1.59 -5.18 -7.39
N PRO A 401 2.70 -4.52 -7.75
CA PRO A 401 3.95 -5.22 -7.91
C PRO A 401 4.41 -5.78 -6.55
N THR A 402 5.17 -6.87 -6.56
CA THR A 402 5.75 -7.41 -5.32
C THR A 402 6.83 -6.49 -4.74
N SER A 403 7.50 -5.67 -5.57
CA SER A 403 8.57 -4.75 -5.18
C SER A 403 8.59 -3.48 -6.05
N ILE A 404 9.10 -2.36 -5.48
CA ILE A 404 9.20 -1.05 -6.15
C ILE A 404 10.60 -0.79 -6.72
N ALA A 405 11.63 -1.47 -6.24
CA ALA A 405 13.03 -1.02 -6.40
C ALA A 405 13.55 -1.04 -7.84
N VAL A 406 13.01 -1.88 -8.71
CA VAL A 406 13.42 -1.95 -10.13
C VAL A 406 12.17 -1.95 -11.00
N LYS A 407 12.14 -1.06 -11.97
CA LYS A 407 11.06 -0.98 -12.94
C LYS A 407 11.60 -1.21 -14.34
N GLY A 408 11.01 -2.14 -15.07
CA GLY A 408 11.25 -2.26 -16.50
C GLY A 408 10.85 -0.94 -17.18
N ALA A 409 11.73 -0.38 -17.97
CA ALA A 409 11.49 0.87 -18.70
C ALA A 409 11.93 0.76 -20.16
N LEU A 410 11.24 1.49 -21.02
CA LEU A 410 11.65 1.73 -22.40
C LEU A 410 12.53 2.96 -22.44
N LEU A 411 13.77 2.81 -22.92
CA LEU A 411 14.71 3.89 -23.09
C LEU A 411 14.61 4.49 -24.50
N PHE A 412 14.69 5.80 -24.58
CA PHE A 412 14.65 6.52 -25.87
C PHE A 412 15.41 7.86 -25.77
N GLU A 413 15.64 8.50 -26.92
CA GLU A 413 16.34 9.77 -27.05
C GLU A 413 15.41 10.81 -27.67
N VAL A 414 15.45 12.01 -27.14
CA VAL A 414 14.83 13.21 -27.70
C VAL A 414 15.82 14.36 -27.55
N ASP A 415 16.17 14.98 -28.68
CA ASP A 415 17.12 16.10 -28.75
C ASP A 415 18.43 15.80 -27.97
N GLU A 416 19.06 14.65 -28.31
CA GLU A 416 20.32 14.15 -27.71
C GLU A 416 20.26 13.84 -26.20
N ASN A 417 19.09 14.02 -25.55
CA ASN A 417 18.87 13.69 -24.15
C ASN A 417 18.20 12.32 -24.00
N PHE A 418 18.57 11.61 -22.92
CA PHE A 418 18.03 10.29 -22.62
C PHE A 418 16.83 10.38 -21.71
N TYR A 419 15.77 9.67 -22.11
CA TYR A 419 14.54 9.54 -21.35
C TYR A 419 14.13 8.09 -21.19
N ALA A 420 13.33 7.82 -20.18
CA ALA A 420 12.73 6.51 -19.93
C ALA A 420 11.25 6.64 -19.64
N ILE A 421 10.47 5.66 -20.09
CA ILE A 421 9.07 5.49 -19.73
C ILE A 421 8.91 4.11 -19.08
N PRO A 422 8.28 3.98 -17.88
CA PRO A 422 7.97 2.69 -17.31
C PRO A 422 7.11 1.84 -18.26
N LEU A 423 7.47 0.57 -18.44
CA LEU A 423 6.77 -0.35 -19.37
C LEU A 423 5.29 -0.52 -19.02
N MET A 424 4.93 -0.39 -17.77
CA MET A 424 3.54 -0.48 -17.33
C MET A 424 2.60 0.57 -17.96
N HIS A 425 3.15 1.71 -18.41
CA HIS A 425 2.42 2.75 -19.11
C HIS A 425 2.59 2.69 -20.62
N THR A 426 3.35 1.74 -21.14
CA THR A 426 3.61 1.57 -22.58
C THR A 426 2.69 0.49 -23.14
N ASP A 427 1.85 0.82 -24.15
CA ASP A 427 1.00 -0.13 -24.86
C ASP A 427 1.77 -0.81 -25.99
N SER A 428 2.35 0.01 -26.85
CA SER A 428 3.08 -0.46 -28.02
C SER A 428 4.03 0.62 -28.55
N VAL A 429 4.91 0.21 -29.42
CA VAL A 429 5.80 1.10 -30.17
C VAL A 429 5.54 0.86 -31.65
N VAL A 430 5.35 1.94 -32.40
CA VAL A 430 5.11 1.90 -33.84
C VAL A 430 6.03 2.87 -34.58
N ALA A 431 6.39 2.52 -35.78
CA ALA A 431 7.08 3.42 -36.71
C ALA A 431 6.11 3.74 -37.84
N LEU A 432 5.79 5.03 -38.03
CA LEU A 432 4.87 5.51 -39.06
C LEU A 432 5.59 6.45 -39.99
N GLU A 433 5.18 6.42 -41.27
CA GLU A 433 5.63 7.46 -42.23
C GLU A 433 4.98 8.81 -41.87
N THR A 434 5.71 9.89 -42.09
CA THR A 434 5.21 11.24 -41.79
C THR A 434 3.91 11.59 -42.54
N ASN A 435 3.66 10.95 -43.68
CA ASN A 435 2.42 11.12 -44.47
C ASN A 435 1.19 10.43 -43.79
N GLU A 436 1.40 9.41 -42.94
CA GLU A 436 0.33 8.71 -42.19
C GLU A 436 -0.15 9.50 -40.96
N LEU A 437 0.55 10.58 -40.61
CA LEU A 437 0.14 11.52 -39.59
C LEU A 437 -0.79 12.59 -40.20
N HIS A 438 -1.91 12.85 -39.54
CA HIS A 438 -2.91 13.81 -40.00
C HIS A 438 -3.06 14.96 -39.00
N GLU A 439 -3.26 16.17 -39.53
CA GLU A 439 -3.57 17.35 -38.71
C GLU A 439 -5.08 17.53 -38.65
N ILE A 440 -5.63 17.53 -37.43
CA ILE A 440 -7.05 17.84 -37.17
C ILE A 440 -7.08 19.04 -36.22
N GLY A 441 -7.40 20.21 -36.76
CA GLY A 441 -7.28 21.47 -35.99
C GLY A 441 -5.83 21.72 -35.58
N ASN A 442 -5.58 21.85 -34.29
CA ASN A 442 -4.23 22.04 -33.73
C ASN A 442 -3.63 20.73 -33.16
N LEU A 443 -4.19 19.59 -33.51
CA LEU A 443 -3.76 18.28 -32.99
C LEU A 443 -3.20 17.44 -34.14
N LEU A 444 -2.09 16.76 -33.89
CA LEU A 444 -1.59 15.70 -34.74
C LEU A 444 -2.23 14.37 -34.31
N VAL A 445 -2.70 13.59 -35.28
CA VAL A 445 -3.32 12.29 -35.03
C VAL A 445 -2.78 11.23 -35.97
N ALA A 446 -2.83 9.99 -35.54
CA ALA A 446 -2.49 8.81 -36.34
C ALA A 446 -3.55 7.74 -36.18
N ASP A 447 -3.85 7.02 -37.24
CA ASP A 447 -4.71 5.85 -37.18
C ASP A 447 -3.87 4.59 -36.95
N ILE A 448 -3.95 4.05 -35.74
CA ILE A 448 -3.17 2.90 -35.29
C ILE A 448 -4.11 1.79 -34.86
N LYS A 449 -4.06 0.64 -35.54
CA LYS A 449 -4.93 -0.53 -35.24
C LYS A 449 -6.44 -0.19 -35.20
N ASN A 450 -6.90 0.63 -36.13
CA ASN A 450 -8.27 1.14 -36.25
C ASN A 450 -8.72 2.07 -35.09
N GLU A 451 -7.80 2.65 -34.36
CA GLU A 451 -8.06 3.68 -33.36
C GLU A 451 -7.34 4.96 -33.76
N THR A 452 -8.05 6.09 -33.78
CA THR A 452 -7.43 7.41 -33.99
C THR A 452 -6.81 7.89 -32.69
N ILE A 453 -5.50 7.96 -32.63
CA ILE A 453 -4.72 8.32 -31.45
C ILE A 453 -4.11 9.72 -31.65
N THR A 454 -4.28 10.58 -30.63
CA THR A 454 -3.58 11.88 -30.61
C THR A 454 -2.09 11.62 -30.42
N VAL A 455 -1.27 12.30 -31.22
CA VAL A 455 0.18 12.15 -31.20
C VAL A 455 0.82 13.50 -30.91
N ILE A 456 1.88 13.52 -30.13
CA ILE A 456 2.62 14.73 -29.77
C ILE A 456 4.10 14.56 -30.09
N TYR A 457 4.75 15.61 -30.53
CA TYR A 457 6.19 15.66 -30.64
C TYR A 457 6.79 15.96 -29.27
N LEU A 458 7.42 14.96 -28.64
CA LEU A 458 7.84 15.04 -27.25
C LEU A 458 8.87 16.16 -27.00
N ASN A 459 9.73 16.46 -27.96
CA ASN A 459 10.67 17.58 -27.84
C ASN A 459 9.96 18.91 -27.62
N GLU A 460 8.90 19.19 -28.40
CA GLU A 460 8.12 20.42 -28.21
C GLU A 460 7.44 20.48 -26.86
N PHE A 461 6.95 19.33 -26.37
CA PHE A 461 6.36 19.25 -25.07
C PHE A 461 7.36 19.55 -23.94
N LEU A 462 8.59 19.03 -24.06
CA LEU A 462 9.64 19.21 -23.05
C LEU A 462 10.30 20.60 -23.08
N THR A 463 10.30 21.30 -24.24
CA THR A 463 10.97 22.59 -24.40
C THR A 463 10.02 23.78 -24.38
N ALA A 464 8.70 23.55 -24.44
CA ALA A 464 7.72 24.63 -24.47
C ALA A 464 7.64 25.40 -23.14
N GLU A 465 7.59 26.72 -23.22
CA GLU A 465 7.23 27.54 -22.06
C GLU A 465 5.81 27.22 -21.58
N PRO A 466 5.55 27.21 -20.28
CA PRO A 466 4.21 26.99 -19.74
C PRO A 466 3.20 27.95 -20.37
N GLY A 467 2.23 27.42 -21.12
CA GLY A 467 1.16 28.19 -21.74
C GLY A 467 1.33 28.55 -23.25
N LYS A 468 2.48 28.34 -23.84
CA LYS A 468 2.75 28.68 -25.27
C LYS A 468 2.91 27.47 -26.22
N MET A 469 2.39 26.33 -25.82
CA MET A 469 2.53 25.11 -26.59
C MET A 469 1.63 25.13 -27.83
N GLU A 470 2.23 25.20 -28.99
CA GLU A 470 1.57 24.90 -30.27
C GLU A 470 1.64 23.40 -30.50
N LEU A 471 0.54 22.71 -30.25
CA LEU A 471 0.40 21.27 -30.43
C LEU A 471 0.26 20.96 -31.93
N GLY A 472 1.26 20.30 -32.51
CA GLY A 472 1.02 19.47 -33.68
C GLY A 472 1.13 20.09 -35.05
N SER A 473 2.26 20.72 -35.41
CA SER A 473 2.53 21.03 -36.82
C SER A 473 3.42 19.97 -37.46
N LYS A 474 2.94 19.32 -38.54
CA LYS A 474 3.74 18.43 -39.42
C LYS A 474 5.04 19.09 -39.92
N ALA A 475 5.04 20.40 -40.07
CA ALA A 475 6.18 21.16 -40.55
C ALA A 475 7.43 21.03 -39.67
N LYS A 476 7.29 20.59 -38.45
CA LYS A 476 8.37 20.42 -37.46
C LYS A 476 8.93 18.99 -37.37
N LEU A 477 8.29 18.01 -38.02
CA LEU A 477 8.74 16.63 -38.02
C LEU A 477 10.00 16.46 -38.86
N LYS A 478 11.02 15.84 -38.27
CA LYS A 478 12.27 15.53 -38.95
C LYS A 478 12.23 14.09 -39.47
N GLY A 479 12.55 13.90 -40.75
CA GLY A 479 12.66 12.57 -41.38
C GLY A 479 11.37 12.04 -42.00
N LEU A 480 11.50 10.92 -42.72
CA LEU A 480 10.39 10.26 -43.42
C LEU A 480 9.60 9.31 -42.53
N VAL A 481 10.23 8.77 -41.48
CA VAL A 481 9.64 7.84 -40.55
C VAL A 481 9.75 8.38 -39.12
N GLN A 482 8.67 8.30 -38.37
CA GLN A 482 8.58 8.75 -36.98
C GLN A 482 8.44 7.54 -36.05
N ASN A 483 9.24 7.48 -34.99
CA ASN A 483 9.09 6.51 -33.93
C ASN A 483 8.09 7.03 -32.90
N ILE A 484 7.04 6.26 -32.65
CA ILE A 484 5.95 6.66 -31.76
C ILE A 484 5.80 5.63 -30.65
N ILE A 485 5.90 6.07 -29.40
CA ILE A 485 5.59 5.28 -28.22
C ILE A 485 4.13 5.54 -27.86
N ILE A 486 3.29 4.51 -27.91
CA ILE A 486 1.91 4.60 -27.46
C ILE A 486 1.87 4.37 -25.97
N VAL A 487 1.50 5.40 -25.24
CA VAL A 487 1.32 5.33 -23.78
C VAL A 487 -0.17 5.29 -23.44
N VAL A 488 -0.48 4.61 -22.33
CA VAL A 488 -1.85 4.44 -21.85
C VAL A 488 -1.96 4.90 -20.41
N TYR A 489 -2.94 5.76 -20.15
CA TYR A 489 -3.36 6.13 -18.80
C TYR A 489 -4.87 6.36 -18.78
N ASN A 490 -5.56 5.76 -17.80
CA ASN A 490 -7.03 5.83 -17.67
C ASN A 490 -7.78 5.45 -18.95
N ASN A 491 -7.36 4.37 -19.59
CA ASN A 491 -7.93 3.88 -20.85
C ASN A 491 -7.83 4.88 -22.04
N ARG A 492 -7.00 5.91 -21.89
CA ARG A 492 -6.72 6.90 -22.95
C ARG A 492 -5.33 6.67 -23.50
N LYS A 493 -5.23 6.66 -24.81
CA LYS A 493 -3.98 6.47 -25.52
C LYS A 493 -3.44 7.81 -26.00
N LEU A 494 -2.13 7.97 -25.88
CA LEU A 494 -1.38 9.11 -26.38
C LEU A 494 -0.14 8.61 -27.10
N GLY A 495 0.13 9.11 -28.29
CA GLY A 495 1.36 8.81 -29.02
C GLY A 495 2.43 9.86 -28.72
N LEU A 496 3.64 9.40 -28.35
CA LEU A 496 4.79 10.25 -28.10
C LEU A 496 5.81 10.03 -29.24
N ILE A 497 6.02 11.03 -30.10
CA ILE A 497 7.06 10.99 -31.14
C ILE A 497 8.41 11.24 -30.47
N VAL A 498 9.36 10.33 -30.73
CA VAL A 498 10.73 10.35 -30.21
C VAL A 498 11.74 10.21 -31.33
N ASP A 499 12.97 10.73 -31.13
CA ASP A 499 13.99 10.72 -32.18
C ASP A 499 14.57 9.31 -32.37
N LYS A 500 14.92 8.61 -31.27
CA LYS A 500 15.47 7.26 -31.33
C LYS A 500 14.91 6.40 -30.20
N LEU A 501 14.66 5.15 -30.53
CA LEU A 501 14.30 4.12 -29.56
C LEU A 501 15.54 3.27 -29.25
N PHE A 502 15.68 2.94 -27.96
CA PHE A 502 16.68 1.99 -27.52
C PHE A 502 16.03 0.67 -27.11
N ARG A 503 16.60 0.02 -26.14
CA ARG A 503 16.11 -1.24 -25.59
C ARG A 503 15.21 -1.04 -24.37
N GLN A 504 14.45 -2.03 -24.06
CA GLN A 504 13.88 -2.19 -22.73
C GLN A 504 14.99 -2.57 -21.76
N GLN A 505 15.00 -1.94 -20.60
CA GLN A 505 15.98 -2.19 -19.55
C GLN A 505 15.34 -1.97 -18.19
N ASP A 506 15.77 -2.76 -17.23
CA ASP A 506 15.45 -2.54 -15.83
C ASP A 506 16.25 -1.36 -15.30
N ILE A 507 15.57 -0.42 -14.67
CA ILE A 507 16.16 0.80 -14.14
C ILE A 507 15.80 0.99 -12.67
N VAL A 508 16.74 1.53 -11.91
CA VAL A 508 16.51 2.03 -10.56
C VAL A 508 16.15 3.49 -10.65
N ILE A 509 14.92 3.84 -10.26
CA ILE A 509 14.44 5.22 -10.29
C ILE A 509 14.77 5.88 -8.96
N LYS A 510 15.57 6.95 -9.01
CA LYS A 510 15.83 7.83 -7.86
C LYS A 510 14.89 9.03 -7.91
N PRO A 511 14.31 9.46 -6.78
CA PRO A 511 13.47 10.66 -6.75
C PRO A 511 14.29 11.91 -7.09
N LEU A 512 13.64 12.90 -7.69
CA LEU A 512 14.23 14.20 -7.92
C LEU A 512 14.25 14.98 -6.59
N ASN A 513 15.36 15.70 -6.36
CA ASN A 513 15.50 16.59 -5.21
C ASN A 513 15.20 18.05 -5.59
N LYS A 514 14.92 18.89 -4.60
CA LYS A 514 14.72 20.33 -4.79
C LYS A 514 15.90 20.96 -5.52
N PRO A 515 15.64 21.87 -6.46
CA PRO A 515 14.35 22.47 -6.84
C PRO A 515 13.60 21.74 -7.99
N VAL A 516 14.13 20.64 -8.51
CA VAL A 516 13.63 19.96 -9.73
C VAL A 516 12.41 19.07 -9.45
N ASP A 517 12.16 18.73 -8.18
CA ASP A 517 11.02 17.94 -7.71
C ASP A 517 9.64 18.60 -7.94
N THR A 518 9.64 19.89 -8.33
CA THR A 518 8.42 20.64 -8.65
C THR A 518 7.93 20.47 -10.09
N ILE A 519 8.66 19.73 -10.92
CA ILE A 519 8.32 19.50 -12.32
C ILE A 519 7.58 18.18 -12.46
N ASP A 520 6.26 18.23 -12.42
CA ASP A 520 5.36 17.06 -12.35
C ASP A 520 5.51 16.05 -13.50
N ILE A 521 6.06 16.45 -14.65
CA ILE A 521 6.23 15.57 -15.82
C ILE A 521 7.36 14.56 -15.65
N TYR A 522 8.21 14.71 -14.64
CA TYR A 522 9.30 13.79 -14.35
C TYR A 522 9.02 12.98 -13.09
N GLY A 523 8.92 11.66 -13.23
CA GLY A 523 8.73 10.73 -12.12
C GLY A 523 10.02 10.36 -11.38
N GLY A 524 11.18 10.84 -11.86
CA GLY A 524 12.48 10.57 -11.24
C GLY A 524 13.65 10.62 -12.25
N VAL A 525 14.79 10.12 -11.80
CA VAL A 525 16.03 10.07 -12.59
C VAL A 525 16.72 8.72 -12.41
N THR A 526 17.38 8.25 -13.46
CA THR A 526 18.28 7.10 -13.41
C THR A 526 19.59 7.42 -14.13
N LEU A 527 20.61 6.61 -13.86
CA LEU A 527 21.89 6.67 -14.59
C LEU A 527 21.96 5.45 -15.51
N LEU A 528 22.30 5.69 -16.77
CA LEU A 528 22.54 4.62 -17.72
C LEU A 528 23.96 4.05 -17.53
N GLY A 529 24.17 2.81 -17.99
CA GLY A 529 25.49 2.19 -18.00
C GLY A 529 26.59 2.99 -18.73
N SER A 530 26.18 3.91 -19.62
CA SER A 530 27.10 4.89 -20.25
C SER A 530 27.52 6.05 -19.33
N GLY A 531 27.00 6.12 -18.10
CA GLY A 531 27.19 7.24 -17.18
C GLY A 531 26.33 8.47 -17.49
N LYS A 532 25.48 8.41 -18.51
CA LYS A 532 24.58 9.51 -18.87
C LYS A 532 23.35 9.51 -17.96
N VAL A 533 22.90 10.71 -17.60
CA VAL A 533 21.66 10.91 -16.86
C VAL A 533 20.47 10.62 -17.79
N CYS A 534 19.50 9.90 -17.29
CA CYS A 534 18.26 9.58 -17.98
C CYS A 534 17.07 10.01 -17.12
N LEU A 535 16.24 10.92 -17.62
CA LEU A 535 15.04 11.38 -16.92
C LEU A 535 13.90 10.40 -17.17
N VAL A 536 13.20 10.05 -16.11
CA VAL A 536 12.03 9.15 -16.18
C VAL A 536 10.77 9.99 -16.26
N LEU A 537 9.99 9.79 -17.31
CA LEU A 537 8.77 10.54 -17.55
C LEU A 537 7.60 9.99 -16.72
N ASP A 538 6.79 10.90 -16.16
CA ASP A 538 5.51 10.61 -15.51
C ASP A 538 4.37 10.64 -16.54
N VAL A 539 4.00 9.47 -17.06
CA VAL A 539 2.92 9.36 -18.07
C VAL A 539 1.57 9.86 -17.55
N PRO A 540 1.15 9.54 -16.33
CA PRO A 540 -0.02 10.14 -15.71
C PRO A 540 -0.04 11.67 -15.76
N ALA A 541 1.05 12.30 -15.38
CA ALA A 541 1.17 13.77 -15.38
C ALA A 541 1.12 14.34 -16.80
N ILE A 542 1.85 13.75 -17.75
CA ILE A 542 1.83 14.14 -19.16
C ILE A 542 0.40 14.04 -19.72
N THR A 543 -0.28 12.91 -19.48
CA THR A 543 -1.63 12.70 -19.99
C THR A 543 -2.63 13.69 -19.39
N ARG A 544 -2.55 13.97 -18.08
CA ARG A 544 -3.39 14.99 -17.41
C ARG A 544 -3.17 16.38 -18.00
N TYR A 545 -1.93 16.76 -18.27
CA TYR A 545 -1.62 18.06 -18.87
C TYR A 545 -2.32 18.24 -20.23
N PHE A 546 -2.37 17.19 -21.06
CA PHE A 546 -3.06 17.24 -22.36
C PHE A 546 -4.58 17.28 -22.24
N LEU A 547 -5.13 16.62 -21.22
CA LEU A 547 -6.57 16.55 -21.02
C LEU A 547 -7.16 17.82 -20.39
N SER A 548 -6.36 18.56 -19.60
CA SER A 548 -6.80 19.79 -18.94
C SER A 548 -6.87 21.01 -19.91
N LYS A 549 -6.32 20.89 -21.11
CA LYS A 549 -6.32 21.95 -22.12
C LYS A 549 -7.39 21.78 -23.22
N LYS A 550 -8.26 20.81 -23.09
CA LYS A 550 -9.52 20.66 -23.87
C LYS A 550 -10.67 21.31 -23.07
#